data_5098e41dd7a1ddc4a572a729f7ca86b2
#
_entry.id   5098e41dd7a1ddc4a572a729f7ca86b2
#
_cell.length_a   1.000
_cell.length_b   1.000
_cell.length_c   1.000
_cell.angle_alpha   90.00
_cell.angle_beta   90.00
_cell.angle_gamma   90.00
#
_symmetry.space_group_name_H-M   'P 1'
#
loop_
_entity.id
_entity.type
_entity.pdbx_description
1 polymer ?
#
loop_
_entity_poly.entity_id
_entity_poly.type
_entity_poly.pdbx_seq_one_letter_code
_entity_poly.pdbx_strand_id
1 'polypeptide(L)'
;MGQIRGLRVTTLAENLVQAGGLGQWGLSLMLELVDARGEGRVIVFDTGANREALLHNVKLLKKDLGEVDCVVLSHGHPDHTAATVEVVGAAGGVRVYGHPHTFKPRFAVDRNGRRSRNGPPEGEGIGEIEAAGGEVLLSPGPVEVVPGVWTTGQVERATSFERVSAPTGRSRRLIVLDGEEVEDQILDDQSLWMDVGGVGPFVITGCAHAG
;
A
#
# COMPACT_ATOMS: atom_id res chain seq x y z
N MET A 1 -23.61 -5.75 -4.37
CA MET A 1 -22.39 -5.97 -3.59
C MET A 1 -22.77 -6.29 -2.15
N GLY A 2 -22.06 -7.22 -1.50
CA GLY A 2 -22.32 -7.54 -0.11
C GLY A 2 -21.72 -6.47 0.82
N GLN A 3 -22.40 -6.17 1.92
CA GLN A 3 -21.93 -5.19 2.91
C GLN A 3 -20.99 -5.82 3.93
N ILE A 4 -19.96 -5.10 4.31
CA ILE A 4 -19.10 -5.40 5.46
C ILE A 4 -19.91 -5.16 6.73
N ARG A 5 -19.88 -6.11 7.68
CA ARG A 5 -20.71 -6.04 8.89
C ARG A 5 -20.00 -5.46 10.11
N GLY A 6 -18.72 -5.20 9.99
CA GLY A 6 -17.92 -4.57 11.05
C GLY A 6 -16.56 -4.25 10.50
N LEU A 7 -15.98 -3.15 10.93
CA LEU A 7 -14.65 -2.70 10.50
C LEU A 7 -13.95 -2.05 11.68
N ARG A 8 -12.74 -2.51 11.96
CA ARG A 8 -11.77 -1.83 12.83
C ARG A 8 -10.53 -1.53 12.01
N VAL A 9 -10.12 -0.28 11.99
CA VAL A 9 -8.87 0.15 11.37
C VAL A 9 -7.87 0.49 12.47
N THR A 10 -6.70 -0.15 12.44
CA THR A 10 -5.60 0.11 13.35
C THR A 10 -4.42 0.65 12.56
N THR A 11 -3.95 1.84 12.89
CA THR A 11 -2.75 2.41 12.30
C THR A 11 -1.52 1.73 12.89
N LEU A 12 -0.77 1.00 12.06
CA LEU A 12 0.49 0.33 12.45
C LEU A 12 1.70 1.24 12.21
N ALA A 13 1.66 2.07 11.16
CA ALA A 13 2.70 3.03 10.81
C ALA A 13 2.11 4.34 10.31
N GLU A 14 2.63 5.44 10.84
CA GLU A 14 2.25 6.82 10.51
C GLU A 14 3.29 7.79 11.10
N ASN A 15 3.28 9.05 10.68
CA ASN A 15 4.20 10.08 11.17
C ASN A 15 3.99 10.47 12.63
N LEU A 16 2.74 10.44 13.10
CA LEU A 16 2.36 10.80 14.46
C LEU A 16 2.19 9.56 15.31
N VAL A 17 2.87 9.50 16.44
CA VAL A 17 2.80 8.35 17.35
C VAL A 17 2.52 8.79 18.77
N GLN A 18 1.92 7.89 19.56
CA GLN A 18 1.65 8.07 20.97
C GLN A 18 2.16 6.85 21.77
N ALA A 19 2.38 7.05 23.05
CA ALA A 19 2.52 5.97 24.05
C ALA A 19 3.55 4.87 23.68
N GLY A 20 4.75 5.25 23.27
CA GLY A 20 5.86 4.31 23.03
C GLY A 20 5.89 3.70 21.63
N GLY A 21 5.00 4.12 20.73
CA GLY A 21 5.10 3.80 19.32
C GLY A 21 6.34 4.41 18.64
N LEU A 22 6.71 3.88 17.49
CA LEU A 22 7.76 4.45 16.64
C LEU A 22 7.12 5.06 15.39
N GLY A 23 7.27 6.37 15.21
CA GLY A 23 6.82 7.11 14.03
C GLY A 23 7.74 6.86 12.85
N GLN A 24 7.17 6.90 11.66
CA GLN A 24 7.92 6.79 10.42
C GLN A 24 7.21 7.57 9.31
N TRP A 25 7.99 8.05 8.35
CA TRP A 25 7.43 8.61 7.14
C TRP A 25 6.87 7.47 6.30
N GLY A 26 5.56 7.22 6.39
CA GLY A 26 4.94 6.12 5.68
C GLY A 26 3.63 5.68 6.31
N LEU A 27 2.92 4.83 5.61
CA LEU A 27 1.61 4.34 6.02
C LEU A 27 1.61 2.82 6.15
N SER A 28 0.98 2.30 7.21
CA SER A 28 0.51 0.92 7.29
C SER A 28 -0.73 0.85 8.17
N LEU A 29 -1.78 0.24 7.65
CA LEU A 29 -3.05 0.05 8.34
C LEU A 29 -3.39 -1.43 8.40
N MET A 30 -3.85 -1.90 9.57
CA MET A 30 -4.48 -3.22 9.71
C MET A 30 -5.98 -3.04 9.79
N LEU A 31 -6.70 -3.70 8.89
CA LEU A 31 -8.14 -3.73 8.84
C LEU A 31 -8.62 -5.09 9.35
N GLU A 32 -9.34 -5.09 10.44
CA GLU A 32 -10.04 -6.26 10.99
C GLU A 32 -11.53 -6.07 10.69
N LEU A 33 -12.12 -6.98 9.94
CA LEU A 33 -13.49 -6.81 9.46
C LEU A 33 -14.27 -8.14 9.44
N VAL A 34 -15.58 -8.04 9.37
CA VAL A 34 -16.47 -9.15 9.04
C VAL A 34 -16.94 -8.93 7.60
N ASP A 35 -16.54 -9.83 6.70
CA ASP A 35 -16.75 -9.71 5.28
C ASP A 35 -18.23 -9.88 4.87
N ALA A 36 -18.52 -9.69 3.58
CA ALA A 36 -19.88 -9.80 3.05
C ALA A 36 -20.49 -11.22 3.19
N ARG A 37 -19.66 -12.25 3.43
CA ARG A 37 -20.11 -13.62 3.72
C ARG A 37 -20.32 -13.88 5.22
N GLY A 38 -19.91 -12.94 6.07
CA GLY A 38 -20.00 -13.06 7.53
C GLY A 38 -18.77 -13.71 8.17
N GLU A 39 -17.66 -13.80 7.44
CA GLU A 39 -16.39 -14.35 7.93
C GLU A 39 -15.45 -13.24 8.39
N GLY A 40 -14.71 -13.49 9.48
CA GLY A 40 -13.65 -12.59 9.94
C GLY A 40 -12.51 -12.53 8.91
N ARG A 41 -12.01 -11.31 8.61
CA ARG A 41 -10.89 -11.08 7.71
C ARG A 41 -9.94 -10.03 8.28
N VAL A 42 -8.67 -10.20 7.99
CA VAL A 42 -7.62 -9.25 8.34
C VAL A 42 -6.84 -8.85 7.08
N ILE A 43 -6.81 -7.56 6.79
CA ILE A 43 -6.07 -7.01 5.64
C ILE A 43 -5.00 -6.07 6.18
N VAL A 44 -3.78 -6.14 5.63
CA VAL A 44 -2.77 -5.08 5.79
C VAL A 44 -2.77 -4.22 4.53
N PHE A 45 -3.04 -2.93 4.70
CA PHE A 45 -2.97 -1.93 3.64
C PHE A 45 -1.71 -1.10 3.83
N ASP A 46 -0.77 -1.22 2.90
CA ASP A 46 0.60 -0.71 2.94
C ASP A 46 1.45 -1.24 4.12
N THR A 47 2.77 -1.12 4.02
CA THR A 47 3.71 -1.73 4.97
C THR A 47 4.74 -0.75 5.55
N GLY A 48 4.53 0.56 5.37
CA GLY A 48 5.38 1.61 5.93
C GLY A 48 6.75 1.75 5.27
N ALA A 49 7.61 2.55 5.88
CA ALA A 49 8.94 2.93 5.41
C ALA A 49 10.08 2.20 6.16
N ASN A 50 9.79 1.62 7.33
CA ASN A 50 10.79 1.00 8.19
C ASN A 50 10.22 -0.24 8.87
N ARG A 51 10.82 -1.37 8.57
CA ARG A 51 10.46 -2.70 9.06
C ARG A 51 10.50 -2.80 10.59
N GLU A 52 11.58 -2.33 11.22
CA GLU A 52 11.76 -2.44 12.66
C GLU A 52 10.71 -1.62 13.41
N ALA A 53 10.39 -0.41 12.92
CA ALA A 53 9.36 0.43 13.51
C ALA A 53 7.96 -0.19 13.34
N LEU A 54 7.67 -0.78 12.17
CA LEU A 54 6.39 -1.47 11.94
C LEU A 54 6.22 -2.64 12.90
N LEU A 55 7.21 -3.53 12.99
CA LEU A 55 7.14 -4.72 13.86
C LEU A 55 7.09 -4.34 15.35
N HIS A 56 7.79 -3.27 15.76
CA HIS A 56 7.67 -2.73 17.11
C HIS A 56 6.23 -2.31 17.41
N ASN A 57 5.61 -1.55 16.51
CA ASN A 57 4.24 -1.06 16.67
C ASN A 57 3.22 -2.20 16.66
N VAL A 58 3.36 -3.19 15.78
CA VAL A 58 2.53 -4.42 15.77
C VAL A 58 2.55 -5.09 17.14
N LYS A 59 3.75 -5.29 17.71
CA LYS A 59 3.92 -5.87 19.04
C LYS A 59 3.31 -5.01 20.15
N LEU A 60 3.57 -3.69 20.11
CA LEU A 60 3.03 -2.73 21.09
C LEU A 60 1.50 -2.72 21.08
N LEU A 61 0.89 -2.75 19.91
CA LEU A 61 -0.55 -2.75 19.70
C LEU A 61 -1.19 -4.14 19.89
N LYS A 62 -0.37 -5.16 20.23
CA LYS A 62 -0.80 -6.56 20.42
C LYS A 62 -1.57 -7.10 19.21
N LYS A 63 -1.09 -6.77 18.02
CA LYS A 63 -1.61 -7.32 16.77
C LYS A 63 -0.84 -8.56 16.37
N ASP A 64 -1.52 -9.47 15.67
CA ASP A 64 -0.93 -10.70 15.16
C ASP A 64 -0.90 -10.64 13.62
N LEU A 65 0.29 -10.66 13.04
CA LEU A 65 0.45 -10.73 11.59
C LEU A 65 0.13 -12.11 11.02
N GLY A 66 0.13 -13.16 11.86
CA GLY A 66 -0.29 -14.51 11.49
C GLY A 66 -1.78 -14.62 11.13
N GLU A 67 -2.59 -13.64 11.51
CA GLU A 67 -4.02 -13.59 11.17
C GLU A 67 -4.30 -12.88 9.82
N VAL A 68 -3.28 -12.34 9.14
CA VAL A 68 -3.45 -11.57 7.91
C VAL A 68 -3.86 -12.49 6.75
N ASP A 69 -4.98 -12.18 6.10
CA ASP A 69 -5.48 -12.90 4.93
C ASP A 69 -4.82 -12.41 3.62
N CYS A 70 -4.53 -11.11 3.54
CA CYS A 70 -3.85 -10.52 2.38
C CYS A 70 -3.20 -9.17 2.70
N VAL A 71 -2.25 -8.78 1.84
CA VAL A 71 -1.65 -7.44 1.80
C VAL A 71 -2.15 -6.71 0.56
N VAL A 72 -2.45 -5.42 0.69
CA VAL A 72 -2.78 -4.56 -0.43
C VAL A 72 -1.83 -3.37 -0.43
N LEU A 73 -1.15 -3.13 -1.54
CA LEU A 73 -0.24 -2.00 -1.72
C LEU A 73 -0.95 -0.91 -2.49
N SER A 74 -1.02 0.29 -1.90
CA SER A 74 -1.62 1.46 -2.55
C SER A 74 -0.81 1.88 -3.76
N HIS A 75 0.50 1.92 -3.64
CA HIS A 75 1.44 2.25 -4.73
C HIS A 75 2.87 1.83 -4.36
N GLY A 76 3.82 1.95 -5.30
CA GLY A 76 5.16 1.43 -5.16
C GLY A 76 6.19 2.38 -4.54
N HIS A 77 5.83 3.42 -3.80
CA HIS A 77 6.80 4.22 -3.08
C HIS A 77 7.37 3.47 -1.86
N PRO A 78 8.63 3.76 -1.46
CA PRO A 78 9.33 2.99 -0.43
C PRO A 78 8.70 3.14 0.96
N ASP A 79 8.00 4.22 1.20
CA ASP A 79 7.28 4.52 2.44
C ASP A 79 5.92 3.80 2.57
N HIS A 80 5.59 2.96 1.59
CA HIS A 80 4.41 2.10 1.57
C HIS A 80 4.74 0.61 1.43
N THR A 81 5.98 0.27 1.08
CA THR A 81 6.36 -1.08 0.64
C THR A 81 7.51 -1.72 1.43
N ALA A 82 8.10 -1.02 2.43
CA ALA A 82 9.41 -1.39 3.00
C ALA A 82 9.37 -2.57 4.01
N ALA A 83 8.23 -3.16 4.29
CA ALA A 83 8.13 -4.35 5.13
C ALA A 83 7.15 -5.39 4.57
N THR A 84 6.96 -5.40 3.25
CA THR A 84 6.01 -6.32 2.60
C THR A 84 6.43 -7.77 2.78
N VAL A 85 7.72 -8.06 2.60
CA VAL A 85 8.28 -9.42 2.75
C VAL A 85 8.10 -9.93 4.18
N GLU A 86 8.33 -9.10 5.20
CA GLU A 86 8.14 -9.47 6.61
C GLU A 86 6.69 -9.75 6.95
N VAL A 87 5.78 -8.90 6.47
CA VAL A 87 4.33 -9.10 6.72
C VAL A 87 3.87 -10.39 6.06
N VAL A 88 4.25 -10.63 4.80
CA VAL A 88 3.93 -11.86 4.06
C VAL A 88 4.50 -13.09 4.75
N GLY A 89 5.77 -13.06 5.16
CA GLY A 89 6.41 -14.18 5.85
C GLY A 89 5.78 -14.47 7.22
N ALA A 90 5.44 -13.44 7.99
CA ALA A 90 4.76 -13.58 9.28
C ALA A 90 3.35 -14.13 9.14
N ALA A 91 2.66 -13.82 8.04
CA ALA A 91 1.34 -14.36 7.70
C ALA A 91 1.37 -15.81 7.17
N GLY A 92 2.56 -16.40 7.01
CA GLY A 92 2.70 -17.77 6.49
C GLY A 92 2.51 -17.89 4.98
N GLY A 93 2.65 -16.78 4.24
CA GLY A 93 2.48 -16.69 2.80
C GLY A 93 1.04 -16.35 2.41
N VAL A 94 0.83 -15.12 1.98
CA VAL A 94 -0.50 -14.59 1.61
C VAL A 94 -0.46 -13.86 0.29
N ARG A 95 -1.62 -13.54 -0.26
CA ARG A 95 -1.74 -12.72 -1.47
C ARG A 95 -1.33 -11.29 -1.22
N VAL A 96 -0.57 -10.74 -2.17
CA VAL A 96 -0.19 -9.33 -2.24
C VAL A 96 -0.83 -8.72 -3.47
N TYR A 97 -1.75 -7.80 -3.27
CA TYR A 97 -2.44 -7.09 -4.34
C TYR A 97 -1.77 -5.75 -4.61
N GLY A 98 -1.55 -5.44 -5.87
CA GLY A 98 -0.97 -4.19 -6.32
C GLY A 98 -1.30 -3.87 -7.77
N HIS A 99 -0.80 -2.73 -8.23
CA HIS A 99 -0.88 -2.34 -9.64
C HIS A 99 0.36 -2.85 -10.40
N PRO A 100 0.31 -3.08 -11.73
CA PRO A 100 1.47 -3.50 -12.53
C PRO A 100 2.70 -2.59 -12.43
N HIS A 101 2.53 -1.33 -12.04
CA HIS A 101 3.63 -0.38 -11.85
C HIS A 101 4.23 -0.39 -10.43
N THR A 102 3.61 -1.03 -9.45
CA THR A 102 4.05 -1.02 -8.04
C THR A 102 5.51 -1.44 -7.88
N PHE A 103 5.94 -2.48 -8.59
CA PHE A 103 7.29 -3.03 -8.48
C PHE A 103 8.25 -2.56 -9.60
N LYS A 104 7.84 -1.63 -10.46
CA LYS A 104 8.73 -1.09 -11.49
C LYS A 104 9.82 -0.21 -10.86
N PRO A 105 11.06 -0.23 -11.41
CA PRO A 105 12.13 0.63 -10.92
C PRO A 105 11.73 2.11 -11.01
N ARG A 106 11.90 2.83 -9.90
CA ARG A 106 11.58 4.26 -9.79
C ARG A 106 12.71 5.05 -9.18
N PHE A 107 12.81 6.30 -9.60
CA PHE A 107 13.87 7.21 -9.17
C PHE A 107 13.33 8.62 -8.95
N ALA A 108 13.87 9.28 -7.93
CA ALA A 108 13.75 10.72 -7.75
C ALA A 108 15.07 11.38 -8.16
N VAL A 109 14.99 12.46 -8.92
CA VAL A 109 16.15 13.27 -9.34
C VAL A 109 15.97 14.67 -8.78
N ASP A 110 16.85 15.09 -7.87
CA ASP A 110 16.80 16.41 -7.27
C ASP A 110 17.27 17.51 -8.23
N ARG A 111 17.18 18.80 -7.80
CA ARG A 111 17.60 19.95 -8.59
C ARG A 111 19.10 19.98 -8.95
N ASN A 112 19.92 19.22 -8.22
CA ASN A 112 21.36 19.12 -8.47
C ASN A 112 21.69 17.93 -9.37
N GLY A 113 20.68 17.23 -9.89
CA GLY A 113 20.85 16.02 -10.70
C GLY A 113 21.16 14.75 -9.89
N ARG A 114 21.15 14.80 -8.54
CA ARG A 114 21.37 13.63 -7.72
C ARG A 114 20.17 12.70 -7.82
N ARG A 115 20.46 11.45 -8.16
CA ARG A 115 19.47 10.39 -8.33
C ARG A 115 19.40 9.52 -7.08
N SER A 116 18.20 9.20 -6.64
CA SER A 116 17.91 8.24 -5.57
C SER A 116 16.80 7.30 -6.00
N ARG A 117 16.83 6.05 -5.48
CA ARG A 117 15.72 5.10 -5.67
C ARG A 117 14.47 5.65 -4.99
N ASN A 118 13.31 5.50 -5.64
CA ASN A 118 11.99 5.94 -5.14
C ASN A 118 10.91 4.86 -5.33
N GLY A 119 11.31 3.64 -5.60
CA GLY A 119 10.47 2.45 -5.67
C GLY A 119 10.65 1.57 -4.44
N PRO A 120 10.06 0.37 -4.41
CA PRO A 120 10.24 -0.57 -3.32
C PRO A 120 11.72 -0.74 -2.98
N PRO A 121 12.08 -0.82 -1.70
CA PRO A 121 13.47 -1.03 -1.29
C PRO A 121 14.06 -2.30 -1.91
N GLU A 122 15.39 -2.39 -1.88
CA GLU A 122 16.07 -3.63 -2.24
C GLU A 122 15.65 -4.73 -1.25
N GLY A 123 15.33 -5.92 -1.78
CA GLY A 123 14.80 -7.01 -0.98
C GLY A 123 13.28 -7.03 -0.81
N GLU A 124 12.56 -6.06 -1.39
CA GLU A 124 11.09 -5.94 -1.33
C GLU A 124 10.45 -6.08 -2.72
N GLY A 125 11.07 -6.86 -3.60
CA GLY A 125 10.56 -7.14 -4.94
C GLY A 125 9.63 -8.36 -4.99
N ILE A 126 9.08 -8.63 -6.17
CA ILE A 126 8.17 -9.78 -6.40
C ILE A 126 8.86 -11.10 -6.02
N GLY A 127 10.12 -11.29 -6.42
CA GLY A 127 10.85 -12.55 -6.15
C GLY A 127 11.06 -12.81 -4.67
N GLU A 128 11.33 -11.78 -3.86
CA GLU A 128 11.50 -11.89 -2.42
C GLU A 128 10.15 -12.14 -1.72
N ILE A 129 9.07 -11.52 -2.20
CA ILE A 129 7.71 -11.78 -1.70
C ILE A 129 7.31 -13.23 -1.99
N GLU A 130 7.55 -13.72 -3.19
CA GLU A 130 7.27 -15.11 -3.57
C GLU A 130 8.15 -16.11 -2.78
N ALA A 131 9.42 -15.77 -2.54
CA ALA A 131 10.31 -16.55 -1.68
C ALA A 131 9.84 -16.62 -0.21
N ALA A 132 9.12 -15.59 0.27
CA ALA A 132 8.46 -15.59 1.57
C ALA A 132 7.10 -16.32 1.58
N GLY A 133 6.73 -16.96 0.47
CA GLY A 133 5.48 -17.74 0.31
C GLY A 133 4.31 -16.93 -0.21
N GLY A 134 4.49 -15.67 -0.59
CA GLY A 134 3.43 -14.80 -1.10
C GLY A 134 3.05 -15.11 -2.54
N GLU A 135 1.83 -14.76 -2.92
CA GLU A 135 1.33 -14.75 -4.30
C GLU A 135 1.06 -13.30 -4.72
N VAL A 136 1.83 -12.78 -5.68
CA VAL A 136 1.67 -11.37 -6.13
C VAL A 136 0.65 -11.30 -7.26
N LEU A 137 -0.41 -10.52 -7.04
CA LEU A 137 -1.50 -10.31 -7.98
C LEU A 137 -1.56 -8.83 -8.39
N LEU A 138 -1.25 -8.56 -9.65
CA LEU A 138 -1.19 -7.19 -10.18
C LEU A 138 -2.35 -6.94 -11.16
N SER A 139 -3.11 -5.86 -10.90
CA SER A 139 -4.20 -5.44 -11.79
C SER A 139 -4.24 -3.92 -11.92
N PRO A 140 -4.43 -3.36 -13.13
CA PRO A 140 -4.68 -1.94 -13.31
C PRO A 140 -6.13 -1.56 -12.99
N GLY A 141 -7.05 -2.52 -12.95
CA GLY A 141 -8.46 -2.33 -12.66
C GLY A 141 -8.85 -2.76 -11.24
N PRO A 142 -10.11 -2.52 -10.84
CA PRO A 142 -10.61 -2.94 -9.53
C PRO A 142 -10.54 -4.46 -9.32
N VAL A 143 -10.15 -4.88 -8.10
CA VAL A 143 -10.09 -6.29 -7.68
C VAL A 143 -10.78 -6.46 -6.34
N GLU A 144 -11.61 -7.49 -6.20
CA GLU A 144 -12.14 -7.91 -4.91
C GLU A 144 -11.06 -8.69 -4.15
N VAL A 145 -10.52 -8.10 -3.08
CA VAL A 145 -9.41 -8.68 -2.31
C VAL A 145 -9.89 -9.66 -1.24
N VAL A 146 -11.03 -9.35 -0.62
CA VAL A 146 -11.84 -10.26 0.18
C VAL A 146 -13.32 -9.94 -0.08
N PRO A 147 -14.28 -10.82 0.19
CA PRO A 147 -15.69 -10.59 -0.14
C PRO A 147 -16.22 -9.25 0.37
N GLY A 148 -16.56 -8.35 -0.55
CA GLY A 148 -17.08 -7.00 -0.27
C GLY A 148 -16.04 -5.91 -0.09
N VAL A 149 -14.73 -6.21 -0.15
CA VAL A 149 -13.64 -5.21 -0.13
C VAL A 149 -12.91 -5.22 -1.46
N TRP A 150 -12.76 -4.04 -2.05
CA TRP A 150 -12.24 -3.86 -3.39
C TRP A 150 -11.10 -2.86 -3.43
N THR A 151 -10.12 -3.08 -4.31
CA THR A 151 -9.23 -2.00 -4.75
C THR A 151 -9.98 -1.14 -5.78
N THR A 152 -9.61 0.13 -5.89
CA THR A 152 -10.11 0.99 -7.00
C THR A 152 -9.41 0.65 -8.31
N GLY A 153 -8.22 0.04 -8.26
CA GLY A 153 -7.29 0.06 -9.38
C GLY A 153 -6.80 1.48 -9.66
N GLN A 154 -6.25 1.69 -10.84
CA GLN A 154 -5.79 3.00 -11.30
C GLN A 154 -6.93 4.01 -11.30
N VAL A 155 -6.71 5.14 -10.61
CA VAL A 155 -7.68 6.25 -10.56
C VAL A 155 -7.41 7.21 -11.72
N GLU A 156 -8.46 7.52 -12.50
CA GLU A 156 -8.38 8.50 -13.58
C GLU A 156 -8.28 9.91 -13.00
N ARG A 157 -7.31 10.70 -13.49
CA ARG A 157 -7.20 12.12 -13.13
C ARG A 157 -8.18 12.94 -13.92
N ALA A 158 -9.27 13.31 -13.28
CA ALA A 158 -10.36 14.09 -13.88
C ALA A 158 -10.16 15.61 -13.72
N THR A 159 -9.25 16.06 -12.85
CA THR A 159 -9.06 17.47 -12.52
C THR A 159 -7.74 18.03 -13.08
N SER A 160 -7.73 19.31 -13.46
CA SER A 160 -6.54 19.98 -14.00
C SER A 160 -5.57 20.50 -12.93
N PHE A 161 -6.00 20.52 -11.66
CA PHE A 161 -5.19 21.03 -10.55
C PHE A 161 -4.37 19.94 -9.85
N GLU A 162 -4.74 18.68 -10.00
CA GLU A 162 -4.01 17.52 -9.45
C GLU A 162 -2.83 17.19 -10.36
N ARG A 163 -1.63 17.47 -9.88
CA ARG A 163 -0.38 17.24 -10.63
C ARG A 163 0.57 16.38 -9.81
N VAL A 164 1.12 15.36 -10.45
CA VAL A 164 2.15 14.48 -9.85
C VAL A 164 3.46 15.24 -9.65
N SER A 165 3.82 16.09 -10.60
CA SER A 165 5.04 16.91 -10.53
C SER A 165 4.75 18.19 -9.77
N ALA A 166 5.57 18.48 -8.76
CA ALA A 166 5.50 19.77 -8.08
C ALA A 166 5.74 20.91 -9.09
N PRO A 167 4.90 21.97 -9.11
CA PRO A 167 4.98 23.06 -10.08
C PRO A 167 6.31 23.85 -10.03
N THR A 168 7.15 23.60 -9.04
CA THR A 168 8.33 24.40 -8.70
C THR A 168 9.67 23.77 -9.08
N GLY A 169 9.69 22.77 -9.97
CA GLY A 169 10.95 22.21 -10.51
C GLY A 169 11.90 21.63 -9.44
N ARG A 170 11.40 21.19 -8.30
CA ARG A 170 12.24 20.76 -7.15
C ARG A 170 12.78 19.34 -7.29
N SER A 171 12.06 18.44 -7.94
CA SER A 171 12.53 17.09 -8.24
C SER A 171 11.73 16.50 -9.41
N ARG A 172 12.38 15.67 -10.21
CA ARG A 172 11.72 14.84 -11.24
C ARG A 172 11.51 13.45 -10.64
N ARG A 173 10.38 12.84 -10.95
CA ARG A 173 10.10 11.44 -10.65
C ARG A 173 10.12 10.66 -11.94
N LEU A 174 10.85 9.56 -11.95
CA LEU A 174 11.03 8.71 -13.12
C LEU A 174 10.65 7.28 -12.79
N ILE A 175 10.04 6.60 -13.76
CA ILE A 175 9.74 5.18 -13.72
C ILE A 175 10.32 4.51 -14.97
N VAL A 176 10.76 3.26 -14.85
CA VAL A 176 11.23 2.48 -16.00
C VAL A 176 10.09 1.62 -16.52
N LEU A 177 9.63 1.90 -17.74
CA LEU A 177 8.62 1.14 -18.45
C LEU A 177 9.23 0.64 -19.77
N ASP A 178 9.13 -0.66 -20.04
CA ASP A 178 9.64 -1.31 -21.24
C ASP A 178 11.12 -1.00 -21.55
N GLY A 179 11.93 -0.78 -20.48
CA GLY A 179 13.35 -0.46 -20.57
C GLY A 179 13.67 1.03 -20.76
N GLU A 180 12.67 1.89 -20.87
CA GLU A 180 12.83 3.33 -21.02
C GLU A 180 12.47 4.07 -19.74
N GLU A 181 13.22 5.13 -19.42
CA GLU A 181 12.90 6.05 -18.32
C GLU A 181 11.92 7.12 -18.80
N VAL A 182 10.74 7.14 -18.19
CA VAL A 182 9.72 8.15 -18.45
C VAL A 182 9.35 8.88 -17.16
N GLU A 183 8.68 10.02 -17.27
CA GLU A 183 8.15 10.73 -16.11
C GLU A 183 7.10 9.86 -15.41
N ASP A 184 7.32 9.62 -14.11
CA ASP A 184 6.40 8.80 -13.30
C ASP A 184 5.11 9.57 -13.01
N GLN A 185 4.01 9.09 -13.55
CA GLN A 185 2.68 9.63 -13.32
C GLN A 185 2.01 9.01 -12.09
N ILE A 186 2.66 8.08 -11.41
CA ILE A 186 2.15 7.33 -10.25
C ILE A 186 0.76 6.75 -10.56
N LEU A 187 0.67 6.03 -11.68
CA LEU A 187 -0.59 5.42 -12.13
C LEU A 187 -1.05 4.25 -11.25
N ASP A 188 -0.16 3.77 -10.41
CA ASP A 188 -0.42 2.70 -9.45
C ASP A 188 -1.10 3.17 -8.17
N ASP A 189 -1.28 4.48 -7.98
CA ASP A 189 -1.97 5.01 -6.81
C ASP A 189 -3.44 4.57 -6.80
N GLN A 190 -3.74 3.67 -5.86
CA GLN A 190 -5.06 3.07 -5.68
C GLN A 190 -5.50 3.11 -4.22
N SER A 191 -6.79 2.93 -4.01
CA SER A 191 -7.43 2.94 -2.70
C SER A 191 -8.15 1.63 -2.45
N LEU A 192 -8.48 1.34 -1.19
CA LEU A 192 -9.50 0.35 -0.84
C LEU A 192 -10.86 1.02 -0.70
N TRP A 193 -11.91 0.35 -1.14
CA TRP A 193 -13.27 0.78 -0.90
C TRP A 193 -14.19 -0.41 -0.54
N MET A 194 -15.20 -0.14 0.25
CA MET A 194 -16.18 -1.10 0.72
C MET A 194 -17.48 -0.40 1.12
N ASP A 195 -18.58 -1.13 1.15
CA ASP A 195 -19.84 -0.66 1.75
C ASP A 195 -19.97 -1.25 3.15
N VAL A 196 -19.94 -0.39 4.17
CA VAL A 196 -20.03 -0.80 5.59
C VAL A 196 -21.46 -0.66 6.07
N GLY A 197 -22.05 -1.76 6.52
CA GLY A 197 -23.43 -1.81 7.00
C GLY A 197 -23.71 -0.79 8.10
N GLY A 198 -24.73 0.04 7.90
CA GLY A 198 -25.12 1.12 8.80
C GLY A 198 -24.27 2.39 8.71
N VAL A 199 -23.21 2.40 7.87
CA VAL A 199 -22.33 3.56 7.64
C VAL A 199 -22.43 4.04 6.18
N GLY A 200 -22.41 3.11 5.21
CA GLY A 200 -22.37 3.38 3.78
C GLY A 200 -21.00 3.22 3.16
N PRO A 201 -20.72 3.84 2.01
CA PRO A 201 -19.43 3.75 1.33
C PRO A 201 -18.28 4.24 2.21
N PHE A 202 -17.24 3.41 2.31
CA PHE A 202 -16.03 3.69 3.08
C PHE A 202 -14.80 3.52 2.17
N VAL A 203 -13.93 4.52 2.13
CA VAL A 203 -12.73 4.54 1.29
C VAL A 203 -11.51 4.75 2.16
N ILE A 204 -10.45 4.01 1.91
CA ILE A 204 -9.13 4.17 2.52
C ILE A 204 -8.14 4.48 1.39
N THR A 205 -7.56 5.65 1.44
CA THR A 205 -6.54 6.08 0.48
C THR A 205 -5.13 5.78 1.00
N GLY A 206 -4.19 5.56 0.09
CA GLY A 206 -2.76 5.69 0.39
C GLY A 206 -2.36 7.17 0.40
N CYS A 207 -1.48 7.57 -0.52
CA CYS A 207 -1.08 8.97 -0.67
C CYS A 207 -2.05 9.85 -1.46
N ALA A 208 -3.03 9.27 -2.14
CA ALA A 208 -3.98 9.98 -3.01
C ALA A 208 -3.30 10.88 -4.06
N HIS A 209 -2.24 10.36 -4.73
CA HIS A 209 -1.54 11.07 -5.79
C HIS A 209 -2.42 11.35 -7.02
N ALA A 210 -3.48 10.59 -7.19
CA ALA A 210 -4.44 10.76 -8.27
C ALA A 210 -5.58 11.73 -7.91
N GLY A 211 -5.66 12.18 -6.66
CA GLY A 211 -6.67 13.10 -6.15
C GLY A 211 -7.74 12.44 -5.31
#